data_2629d39b0dfa8ae81cf89aa416dd3962
#
_entry.id   2629d39b0dfa8ae81cf89aa416dd3962
#
_cell.length_a   1.000
_cell.length_b   1.000
_cell.length_c   1.000
_cell.angle_alpha   90.00
_cell.angle_beta   90.00
_cell.angle_gamma   90.00
#
_symmetry.space_group_name_H-M   'P 1'
#
loop_
_entity.id
_entity.type
_entity.pdbx_description
1 polymer ?
#
loop_
_entity_poly.entity_id
_entity_poly.type
_entity_poly.pdbx_seq_one_letter_code
_entity_poly.pdbx_strand_id
1 'polypeptide(L)'
;MNQITIAEVYIIGVPIILAMIFIESVISSIQNKSLYSKQDTLCTIGLLSGNIGMSFAIKSATLAFHFYLYQFKLFDLVNLMPLWVAWVLTFILIDLVFYVYHRLSHKVRFLWAIHMSHHSSEEMNFAVSFRQAWFGPISKIPFFAVLPIIGFEPTMIAVAGVISTLWGVVGHTQIINKLGPLEWVFNTPSHHRVHHGSNAQYIDKNYGNLLIIWDRMFGTFEPEVSQVKFGLVNNCLLYTSDAADEST
;
A
#
# COMPACT_ATOMS: atom_id res chain seq x y z
N MET A 1 7.71 -24.93 -16.58
CA MET A 1 8.03 -24.13 -15.39
C MET A 1 6.78 -24.06 -14.53
N ASN A 2 6.84 -24.47 -13.26
CA ASN A 2 5.71 -24.31 -12.34
C ASN A 2 5.45 -22.81 -12.16
N GLN A 3 4.19 -22.40 -12.31
CA GLN A 3 3.81 -21.02 -12.05
C GLN A 3 3.86 -20.78 -10.53
N ILE A 4 4.41 -19.63 -10.12
CA ILE A 4 4.41 -19.21 -8.72
C ILE A 4 2.96 -19.06 -8.25
N THR A 5 2.63 -19.69 -7.14
CA THR A 5 1.29 -19.64 -6.53
C THR A 5 1.19 -18.53 -5.48
N ILE A 6 -0.03 -18.06 -5.22
CA ILE A 6 -0.31 -17.10 -4.13
C ILE A 6 0.16 -17.66 -2.77
N ALA A 7 -0.02 -18.97 -2.55
CA ALA A 7 0.39 -19.62 -1.30
C ALA A 7 1.91 -19.56 -1.10
N GLU A 8 2.69 -19.85 -2.14
CA GLU A 8 4.15 -19.77 -2.06
C GLU A 8 4.65 -18.36 -1.74
N VAL A 9 4.00 -17.32 -2.32
CA VAL A 9 4.35 -15.93 -2.02
C VAL A 9 4.09 -15.61 -0.55
N TYR A 10 2.98 -16.07 0.04
CA TYR A 10 2.70 -15.84 1.47
C TYR A 10 3.60 -16.66 2.39
N ILE A 11 3.90 -17.93 2.05
CA ILE A 11 4.77 -18.81 2.85
C ILE A 11 6.18 -18.20 2.99
N ILE A 12 6.66 -17.51 1.96
CA ILE A 12 7.98 -16.85 1.99
C ILE A 12 7.86 -15.43 2.54
N GLY A 13 6.90 -14.65 2.06
CA GLY A 13 6.81 -13.22 2.35
C GLY A 13 6.40 -12.91 3.80
N VAL A 14 5.46 -13.64 4.37
CA VAL A 14 4.99 -13.37 5.74
C VAL A 14 6.09 -13.57 6.79
N PRO A 15 6.87 -14.67 6.80
CA PRO A 15 7.99 -14.79 7.75
C PRO A 15 9.03 -13.68 7.61
N ILE A 16 9.34 -13.26 6.35
CA ILE A 16 10.28 -12.16 6.11
C ILE A 16 9.76 -10.87 6.75
N ILE A 17 8.49 -10.53 6.53
CA ILE A 17 7.89 -9.32 7.11
C ILE A 17 7.86 -9.38 8.65
N LEU A 18 7.51 -10.51 9.23
CA LEU A 18 7.52 -10.67 10.69
C LEU A 18 8.94 -10.50 11.24
N ALA A 19 9.95 -11.04 10.56
CA ALA A 19 11.35 -10.84 10.92
C ALA A 19 11.75 -9.36 10.80
N MET A 20 11.32 -8.65 9.75
CA MET A 20 11.58 -7.21 9.58
C MET A 20 10.98 -6.40 10.74
N ILE A 21 9.71 -6.64 11.11
CA ILE A 21 9.05 -5.97 12.23
C ILE A 21 9.80 -6.25 13.55
N PHE A 22 10.18 -7.49 13.78
CA PHE A 22 10.94 -7.88 14.97
C PHE A 22 12.29 -7.17 15.01
N ILE A 23 13.07 -7.20 13.94
CA ILE A 23 14.38 -6.54 13.84
C ILE A 23 14.22 -5.03 14.04
N GLU A 24 13.24 -4.39 13.40
CA GLU A 24 12.99 -2.96 13.58
C GLU A 24 12.63 -2.62 15.03
N SER A 25 11.79 -3.42 15.68
CA SER A 25 11.44 -3.20 17.09
C SER A 25 12.64 -3.31 18.04
N VAL A 26 13.54 -4.26 17.78
CA VAL A 26 14.81 -4.40 18.51
C VAL A 26 15.72 -3.20 18.28
N ILE A 27 15.90 -2.78 17.01
CA ILE A 27 16.71 -1.60 16.68
C ILE A 27 16.12 -0.34 17.32
N SER A 28 14.80 -0.17 17.28
CA SER A 28 14.09 0.93 17.93
C SER A 28 14.39 0.99 19.42
N SER A 29 14.35 -0.16 20.09
CA SER A 29 14.65 -0.27 21.53
C SER A 29 16.12 0.05 21.84
N ILE A 30 17.06 -0.50 21.06
CA ILE A 30 18.51 -0.25 21.24
C ILE A 30 18.85 1.22 21.01
N GLN A 31 18.24 1.85 20.01
CA GLN A 31 18.48 3.25 19.65
C GLN A 31 17.63 4.26 20.43
N ASN A 32 16.78 3.81 21.34
CA ASN A 32 15.82 4.65 22.09
C ASN A 32 14.95 5.55 21.20
N LYS A 33 14.56 5.05 20.00
CA LYS A 33 13.79 5.82 19.02
C LYS A 33 12.28 5.81 19.23
N SER A 34 11.76 4.96 20.13
CA SER A 34 10.32 4.85 20.43
C SER A 34 9.42 4.76 19.18
N LEU A 35 9.83 3.95 18.18
CA LEU A 35 9.08 3.82 16.92
C LEU A 35 7.76 3.04 17.06
N TYR A 36 7.52 2.41 18.20
CA TYR A 36 6.35 1.60 18.51
C TYR A 36 5.74 2.04 19.83
N SER A 37 4.58 2.66 19.80
CA SER A 37 3.76 2.89 20.99
C SER A 37 2.75 1.75 21.19
N LYS A 38 2.35 1.54 22.43
CA LYS A 38 1.37 0.50 22.78
C LYS A 38 0.00 0.79 22.18
N GLN A 39 -0.45 2.04 22.21
CA GLN A 39 -1.77 2.43 21.69
C GLN A 39 -1.83 2.27 20.18
N ASP A 40 -0.82 2.74 19.44
CA ASP A 40 -0.77 2.64 17.98
C ASP A 40 -0.69 1.18 17.53
N THR A 41 0.15 0.37 18.21
CA THR A 41 0.29 -1.06 17.94
C THR A 41 -1.05 -1.81 18.17
N LEU A 42 -1.78 -1.53 19.26
CA LEU A 42 -3.08 -2.16 19.51
C LEU A 42 -4.12 -1.75 18.45
N CYS A 43 -4.14 -0.49 18.03
CA CYS A 43 -4.99 -0.01 16.94
C CYS A 43 -4.66 -0.74 15.63
N THR A 44 -3.38 -0.87 15.31
CA THR A 44 -2.90 -1.61 14.13
C THR A 44 -3.34 -3.08 14.16
N ILE A 45 -3.22 -3.77 15.30
CA ILE A 45 -3.68 -5.16 15.47
C ILE A 45 -5.19 -5.26 15.27
N GLY A 46 -5.98 -4.34 15.80
CA GLY A 46 -7.44 -4.31 15.62
C GLY A 46 -7.83 -4.16 14.15
N LEU A 47 -7.21 -3.22 13.43
CA LEU A 47 -7.43 -3.02 12.00
C LEU A 47 -7.00 -4.24 11.18
N LEU A 48 -5.83 -4.80 11.47
CA LEU A 48 -5.30 -5.99 10.81
C LEU A 48 -6.24 -7.20 11.01
N SER A 49 -6.70 -7.44 12.22
CA SER A 49 -7.57 -8.58 12.54
C SER A 49 -8.87 -8.56 11.73
N GLY A 50 -9.55 -7.41 11.70
CA GLY A 50 -10.75 -7.25 10.88
C GLY A 50 -10.47 -7.31 9.38
N ASN A 51 -9.35 -6.73 8.94
CA ASN A 51 -8.94 -6.81 7.54
C ASN A 51 -8.66 -8.26 7.09
N ILE A 52 -7.97 -9.07 7.90
CA ILE A 52 -7.74 -10.49 7.60
C ILE A 52 -9.07 -11.23 7.47
N GLY A 53 -9.99 -11.05 8.44
CA GLY A 53 -11.28 -11.71 8.43
C GLY A 53 -12.11 -11.40 7.18
N MET A 54 -12.11 -10.14 6.75
CA MET A 54 -12.85 -9.70 5.55
C MET A 54 -12.12 -10.00 4.24
N SER A 55 -10.79 -9.90 4.25
CA SER A 55 -9.98 -10.02 3.02
C SER A 55 -10.09 -11.37 2.36
N PHE A 56 -10.25 -12.46 3.11
CA PHE A 56 -10.33 -13.79 2.51
C PHE A 56 -11.55 -13.90 1.58
N ALA A 57 -12.74 -13.55 2.07
CA ALA A 57 -13.96 -13.60 1.27
C ALA A 57 -13.93 -12.60 0.09
N ILE A 58 -13.49 -11.35 0.35
CA ILE A 58 -13.44 -10.30 -0.66
C ILE A 58 -12.44 -10.65 -1.76
N LYS A 59 -11.23 -11.11 -1.43
CA LYS A 59 -10.20 -11.48 -2.42
C LYS A 59 -10.60 -12.70 -3.23
N SER A 60 -11.24 -13.70 -2.61
CA SER A 60 -11.76 -14.87 -3.32
C SER A 60 -12.86 -14.48 -4.30
N ALA A 61 -13.80 -13.63 -3.89
CA ALA A 61 -14.84 -13.11 -4.78
C ALA A 61 -14.26 -12.25 -5.90
N THR A 62 -13.25 -11.42 -5.59
CA THR A 62 -12.54 -10.61 -6.59
C THR A 62 -11.84 -11.48 -7.62
N LEU A 63 -11.17 -12.53 -7.20
CA LEU A 63 -10.50 -13.46 -8.11
C LEU A 63 -11.52 -14.16 -9.02
N ALA A 64 -12.63 -14.64 -8.48
CA ALA A 64 -13.72 -15.22 -9.27
C ALA A 64 -14.30 -14.21 -10.27
N PHE A 65 -14.49 -12.96 -9.85
CA PHE A 65 -14.93 -11.86 -10.70
C PHE A 65 -13.91 -11.56 -11.82
N HIS A 66 -12.62 -11.57 -11.53
CA HIS A 66 -11.57 -11.41 -12.54
C HIS A 66 -11.59 -12.56 -13.57
N PHE A 67 -11.82 -13.82 -13.15
CA PHE A 67 -11.99 -14.92 -14.08
C PHE A 67 -13.23 -14.77 -14.94
N TYR A 68 -14.34 -14.27 -14.39
CA TYR A 68 -15.53 -13.93 -15.16
C TYR A 68 -15.24 -12.85 -16.20
N LEU A 69 -14.59 -11.76 -15.83
CA LEU A 69 -14.23 -10.68 -16.75
C LEU A 69 -13.23 -11.14 -17.82
N TYR A 70 -12.33 -12.04 -17.50
CA TYR A 70 -11.33 -12.58 -18.43
C TYR A 70 -11.97 -13.36 -19.59
N GLN A 71 -13.18 -13.84 -19.44
CA GLN A 71 -13.93 -14.46 -20.58
C GLN A 71 -14.24 -13.45 -21.69
N PHE A 72 -14.26 -12.16 -21.37
CA PHE A 72 -14.49 -11.05 -22.31
C PHE A 72 -13.20 -10.33 -22.68
N LYS A 73 -12.05 -10.97 -22.51
CA LYS A 73 -10.74 -10.37 -22.80
C LYS A 73 -10.65 -9.88 -24.26
N LEU A 74 -10.06 -8.69 -24.42
CA LEU A 74 -9.83 -8.07 -25.72
C LEU A 74 -8.65 -8.70 -26.46
N PHE A 75 -7.62 -9.13 -25.71
CA PHE A 75 -6.40 -9.72 -26.24
C PHE A 75 -6.05 -11.01 -25.50
N ASP A 76 -5.45 -11.97 -26.22
CA ASP A 76 -4.91 -13.19 -25.60
C ASP A 76 -3.41 -13.03 -25.32
N LEU A 77 -3.09 -12.15 -24.35
CA LEU A 77 -1.73 -11.69 -24.10
C LEU A 77 -0.76 -12.82 -23.76
N VAL A 78 -1.22 -13.87 -23.06
CA VAL A 78 -0.38 -15.02 -22.70
C VAL A 78 0.09 -15.78 -23.95
N ASN A 79 -0.73 -15.83 -25.01
CA ASN A 79 -0.37 -16.49 -26.26
C ASN A 79 0.29 -15.55 -27.27
N LEU A 80 0.15 -14.23 -27.10
CA LEU A 80 0.73 -13.22 -28.00
C LEU A 80 2.19 -12.88 -27.68
N MET A 81 2.68 -13.20 -26.49
CA MET A 81 4.03 -12.83 -26.07
C MET A 81 4.68 -13.90 -25.17
N PRO A 82 6.02 -13.90 -25.05
CA PRO A 82 6.71 -14.77 -24.09
C PRO A 82 6.22 -14.53 -22.66
N LEU A 83 6.10 -15.60 -21.86
CA LEU A 83 5.55 -15.56 -20.50
C LEU A 83 6.25 -14.55 -19.59
N TRP A 84 7.59 -14.41 -19.72
CA TRP A 84 8.32 -13.42 -18.92
C TRP A 84 7.93 -11.96 -19.25
N VAL A 85 7.62 -11.67 -20.52
CA VAL A 85 7.11 -10.34 -20.95
C VAL A 85 5.75 -10.10 -20.34
N ALA A 86 4.85 -11.10 -20.40
CA ALA A 86 3.53 -11.01 -19.76
C ALA A 86 3.63 -10.71 -18.27
N TRP A 87 4.57 -11.34 -17.54
CA TRP A 87 4.83 -11.04 -16.12
C TRP A 87 5.32 -9.62 -15.89
N VAL A 88 6.31 -9.16 -16.66
CA VAL A 88 6.84 -7.79 -16.53
C VAL A 88 5.74 -6.76 -16.77
N LEU A 89 4.95 -6.93 -17.82
CA LEU A 89 3.84 -6.03 -18.13
C LEU A 89 2.75 -6.08 -17.04
N THR A 90 2.46 -7.27 -16.50
CA THR A 90 1.50 -7.41 -15.38
C THR A 90 1.97 -6.60 -14.16
N PHE A 91 3.24 -6.69 -13.77
CA PHE A 91 3.78 -5.91 -12.67
C PHE A 91 3.72 -4.40 -12.92
N ILE A 92 4.14 -3.96 -14.11
CA ILE A 92 4.13 -2.54 -14.50
C ILE A 92 2.69 -1.99 -14.45
N LEU A 93 1.71 -2.71 -15.00
CA LEU A 93 0.33 -2.23 -15.05
C LEU A 93 -0.39 -2.32 -13.70
N ILE A 94 -0.11 -3.34 -12.89
CA ILE A 94 -0.61 -3.39 -11.51
C ILE A 94 -0.12 -2.18 -10.72
N ASP A 95 1.15 -1.83 -10.86
CA ASP A 95 1.73 -0.69 -10.16
C ASP A 95 1.17 0.65 -10.68
N LEU A 96 0.95 0.80 -11.99
CA LEU A 96 0.26 1.96 -12.56
C LEU A 96 -1.19 2.08 -12.07
N VAL A 97 -1.94 0.97 -12.10
CA VAL A 97 -3.32 0.95 -11.59
C VAL A 97 -3.36 1.29 -10.11
N PHE A 98 -2.41 0.77 -9.33
CA PHE A 98 -2.28 1.12 -7.93
C PHE A 98 -1.99 2.62 -7.74
N TYR A 99 -1.06 3.21 -8.51
CA TYR A 99 -0.78 4.64 -8.48
C TYR A 99 -2.06 5.47 -8.72
N VAL A 100 -2.84 5.12 -9.76
CA VAL A 100 -4.10 5.82 -10.07
C VAL A 100 -5.10 5.68 -8.93
N TYR A 101 -5.32 4.46 -8.43
CA TYR A 101 -6.18 4.19 -7.28
C TYR A 101 -5.74 5.00 -6.05
N HIS A 102 -4.45 4.96 -5.73
CA HIS A 102 -3.87 5.60 -4.55
C HIS A 102 -4.01 7.12 -4.61
N ARG A 103 -3.67 7.72 -5.76
CA ARG A 103 -3.88 9.15 -6.00
C ARG A 103 -5.35 9.56 -5.86
N LEU A 104 -6.27 8.77 -6.40
CA LEU A 104 -7.71 9.02 -6.25
C LEU A 104 -8.19 8.81 -4.81
N SER A 105 -7.54 7.89 -4.06
CA SER A 105 -7.84 7.69 -2.64
C SER A 105 -7.53 8.92 -1.78
N HIS A 106 -6.62 9.77 -2.21
CA HIS A 106 -6.34 11.06 -1.58
C HIS A 106 -7.24 12.21 -2.09
N LYS A 107 -7.80 12.10 -3.30
CA LYS A 107 -8.55 13.19 -3.94
C LYS A 107 -10.07 13.02 -3.84
N VAL A 108 -10.56 11.79 -3.74
CA VAL A 108 -12.00 11.48 -3.70
C VAL A 108 -12.40 11.19 -2.26
N ARG A 109 -13.29 12.02 -1.67
CA ARG A 109 -13.68 11.94 -0.25
C ARG A 109 -14.10 10.55 0.22
N PHE A 110 -14.86 9.82 -0.59
CA PHE A 110 -15.29 8.46 -0.26
C PHE A 110 -14.08 7.48 -0.17
N LEU A 111 -13.16 7.56 -1.11
CA LEU A 111 -11.95 6.72 -1.10
C LEU A 111 -11.00 7.15 0.03
N TRP A 112 -10.91 8.47 0.30
CA TRP A 112 -10.15 8.97 1.44
C TRP A 112 -10.70 8.45 2.78
N ALA A 113 -12.01 8.41 2.98
CA ALA A 113 -12.61 7.87 4.20
C ALA A 113 -12.20 6.41 4.48
N ILE A 114 -11.90 5.64 3.43
CA ILE A 114 -11.35 4.28 3.54
C ILE A 114 -9.83 4.33 3.81
N HIS A 115 -9.11 5.19 3.11
CA HIS A 115 -7.65 5.24 3.11
C HIS A 115 -7.06 5.99 4.30
N MET A 116 -7.79 6.95 4.87
CA MET A 116 -7.33 7.76 6.02
C MET A 116 -6.93 6.93 7.24
N SER A 117 -7.51 5.73 7.44
CA SER A 117 -7.10 4.83 8.51
C SER A 117 -5.61 4.41 8.40
N HIS A 118 -5.12 4.32 7.17
CA HIS A 118 -3.72 4.02 6.87
C HIS A 118 -2.78 5.19 7.25
N HIS A 119 -3.22 6.43 7.02
CA HIS A 119 -2.48 7.66 7.36
C HIS A 119 -2.68 8.14 8.79
N SER A 120 -3.52 7.47 9.60
CA SER A 120 -3.89 7.94 10.93
C SER A 120 -2.85 7.67 12.02
N SER A 121 -1.78 6.92 11.74
CA SER A 121 -0.69 6.71 12.68
C SER A 121 0.22 7.93 12.77
N GLU A 122 0.58 8.33 13.99
CA GLU A 122 1.63 9.31 14.23
C GLU A 122 3.03 8.68 14.26
N GLU A 123 3.09 7.38 14.04
CA GLU A 123 4.32 6.58 13.95
C GLU A 123 4.53 6.12 12.51
N MET A 124 5.78 5.78 12.20
CA MET A 124 6.15 5.19 10.92
C MET A 124 7.10 4.02 11.17
N ASN A 125 6.55 2.82 11.08
CA ASN A 125 7.24 1.55 11.27
C ASN A 125 6.58 0.47 10.39
N PHE A 126 7.23 -0.68 10.21
CA PHE A 126 6.70 -1.73 9.33
C PHE A 126 5.29 -2.21 9.71
N ALA A 127 4.92 -2.17 10.99
CA ALA A 127 3.58 -2.59 11.41
C ALA A 127 2.48 -1.63 10.95
N VAL A 128 2.76 -0.34 10.78
CA VAL A 128 1.81 0.68 10.30
C VAL A 128 1.27 0.33 8.90
N SER A 129 2.02 -0.37 8.08
CA SER A 129 1.57 -0.85 6.75
C SER A 129 0.29 -1.70 6.82
N PHE A 130 0.03 -2.35 7.96
CA PHE A 130 -1.15 -3.18 8.19
C PHE A 130 -2.39 -2.41 8.68
N ARG A 131 -2.29 -1.10 8.87
CA ARG A 131 -3.45 -0.24 9.18
C ARG A 131 -4.30 -0.04 7.93
N GLN A 132 -5.10 -1.04 7.63
CA GLN A 132 -5.98 -1.02 6.44
C GLN A 132 -7.44 -1.12 6.88
N ALA A 133 -8.31 -0.32 6.28
CA ALA A 133 -9.75 -0.43 6.52
C ALA A 133 -10.25 -1.84 6.17
N TRP A 134 -11.19 -2.37 6.97
CA TRP A 134 -11.69 -3.75 6.82
C TRP A 134 -12.28 -4.02 5.43
N PHE A 135 -13.00 -3.06 4.87
CA PHE A 135 -13.60 -3.13 3.53
C PHE A 135 -12.72 -2.50 2.43
N GLY A 136 -11.49 -2.08 2.77
CA GLY A 136 -10.55 -1.47 1.82
C GLY A 136 -10.37 -2.25 0.51
N PRO A 137 -10.26 -3.59 0.53
CA PRO A 137 -10.13 -4.37 -0.70
C PRO A 137 -11.26 -4.17 -1.72
N ILE A 138 -12.50 -3.88 -1.27
CA ILE A 138 -13.64 -3.66 -2.17
C ILE A 138 -13.42 -2.42 -3.05
N SER A 139 -12.87 -1.35 -2.48
CA SER A 139 -12.65 -0.09 -3.21
C SER A 139 -11.67 -0.21 -4.37
N LYS A 140 -10.82 -1.24 -4.36
CA LYS A 140 -9.82 -1.53 -5.41
C LYS A 140 -10.43 -2.25 -6.62
N ILE A 141 -11.54 -2.98 -6.44
CA ILE A 141 -12.11 -3.86 -7.47
C ILE A 141 -12.35 -3.13 -8.81
N PRO A 142 -13.00 -1.93 -8.86
CA PRO A 142 -13.27 -1.26 -10.13
C PRO A 142 -12.00 -0.91 -10.91
N PHE A 143 -10.92 -0.59 -10.21
CA PHE A 143 -9.66 -0.18 -10.84
C PHE A 143 -8.92 -1.38 -11.44
N PHE A 144 -8.83 -2.48 -10.69
CA PHE A 144 -8.11 -3.67 -11.13
C PHE A 144 -8.91 -4.53 -12.13
N ALA A 145 -10.23 -4.34 -12.22
CA ALA A 145 -11.11 -5.05 -13.16
C ALA A 145 -10.75 -4.79 -14.65
N VAL A 146 -10.09 -3.69 -14.96
CA VAL A 146 -9.63 -3.37 -16.32
C VAL A 146 -8.57 -4.37 -16.82
N LEU A 147 -7.76 -4.93 -15.95
CA LEU A 147 -6.64 -5.80 -16.33
C LEU A 147 -7.09 -7.12 -16.98
N PRO A 148 -8.02 -7.91 -16.39
CA PRO A 148 -8.52 -9.11 -17.04
C PRO A 148 -9.28 -8.80 -18.34
N ILE A 149 -9.96 -7.65 -18.46
CA ILE A 149 -10.62 -7.23 -19.70
C ILE A 149 -9.60 -6.96 -20.81
N ILE A 150 -8.46 -6.32 -20.49
CA ILE A 150 -7.37 -6.15 -21.48
C ILE A 150 -6.81 -7.50 -21.91
N GLY A 151 -6.77 -8.51 -21.03
CA GLY A 151 -6.29 -9.86 -21.33
C GLY A 151 -5.17 -10.36 -20.43
N PHE A 152 -4.92 -9.69 -19.31
CA PHE A 152 -4.00 -10.21 -18.30
C PHE A 152 -4.67 -11.34 -17.50
N GLU A 153 -3.94 -12.44 -17.34
CA GLU A 153 -4.45 -13.65 -16.70
C GLU A 153 -4.71 -13.40 -15.20
N PRO A 154 -5.91 -13.75 -14.68
CA PRO A 154 -6.30 -13.43 -13.29
C PRO A 154 -5.36 -13.93 -12.20
N THR A 155 -4.74 -15.12 -12.38
CA THR A 155 -3.78 -15.65 -11.42
C THR A 155 -2.50 -14.82 -11.39
N MET A 156 -2.03 -14.35 -12.56
CA MET A 156 -0.87 -13.44 -12.66
C MET A 156 -1.18 -12.11 -11.95
N ILE A 157 -2.37 -11.55 -12.18
CA ILE A 157 -2.82 -10.33 -11.49
C ILE A 157 -2.82 -10.54 -9.97
N ALA A 158 -3.37 -11.66 -9.49
CA ALA A 158 -3.45 -11.96 -8.08
C ALA A 158 -2.06 -12.13 -7.44
N VAL A 159 -1.18 -12.92 -8.06
CA VAL A 159 0.19 -13.15 -7.56
C VAL A 159 0.99 -11.85 -7.54
N ALA A 160 0.99 -11.10 -8.64
CA ALA A 160 1.70 -9.84 -8.73
C ALA A 160 1.12 -8.79 -7.74
N GLY A 161 -0.21 -8.79 -7.53
CA GLY A 161 -0.87 -7.95 -6.53
C GLY A 161 -0.45 -8.29 -5.09
N VAL A 162 -0.26 -9.56 -4.76
CA VAL A 162 0.27 -9.98 -3.44
C VAL A 162 1.72 -9.51 -3.28
N ILE A 163 2.58 -9.74 -4.28
CA ILE A 163 3.98 -9.30 -4.25
C ILE A 163 4.06 -7.77 -4.11
N SER A 164 3.24 -7.02 -4.85
CA SER A 164 3.15 -5.56 -4.74
C SER A 164 2.72 -5.13 -3.33
N THR A 165 1.77 -5.83 -2.71
CA THR A 165 1.34 -5.56 -1.32
C THR A 165 2.48 -5.79 -0.33
N LEU A 166 3.22 -6.88 -0.47
CA LEU A 166 4.38 -7.18 0.39
C LEU A 166 5.50 -6.16 0.20
N TRP A 167 5.74 -5.69 -1.03
CA TRP A 167 6.67 -4.60 -1.29
C TRP A 167 6.26 -3.31 -0.58
N GLY A 168 4.98 -2.97 -0.59
CA GLY A 168 4.46 -1.78 0.09
C GLY A 168 4.79 -1.74 1.59
N VAL A 169 4.99 -2.89 2.25
CA VAL A 169 5.43 -2.93 3.65
C VAL A 169 6.81 -2.31 3.81
N VAL A 170 7.74 -2.56 2.87
CA VAL A 170 9.14 -2.10 2.93
C VAL A 170 9.25 -0.58 3.00
N GLY A 171 8.28 0.14 2.44
CA GLY A 171 8.23 1.61 2.51
C GLY A 171 8.03 2.17 3.92
N HIS A 172 7.40 1.41 4.82
CA HIS A 172 6.96 1.90 6.13
C HIS A 172 8.05 1.77 7.21
N THR A 173 9.11 2.53 7.11
CA THR A 173 10.16 2.51 8.15
C THR A 173 10.92 3.82 8.25
N GLN A 174 11.41 4.11 9.46
CA GLN A 174 12.31 5.22 9.75
C GLN A 174 13.77 4.79 9.94
N ILE A 175 14.07 3.48 9.89
CA ILE A 175 15.44 3.01 10.10
C ILE A 175 16.26 2.95 8.81
N ILE A 176 15.59 2.92 7.66
CA ILE A 176 16.25 2.92 6.34
C ILE A 176 16.23 4.35 5.80
N ASN A 177 17.43 4.88 5.58
CA ASN A 177 17.62 6.20 4.96
C ASN A 177 17.46 6.14 3.43
N LYS A 178 17.90 7.19 2.74
CA LYS A 178 17.89 7.26 1.27
C LYS A 178 18.76 6.16 0.67
N LEU A 179 18.25 5.54 -0.40
CA LEU A 179 18.89 4.43 -1.10
C LEU A 179 19.65 4.88 -2.37
N GLY A 180 19.98 6.17 -2.49
CA GLY A 180 20.79 6.72 -3.58
C GLY A 180 20.18 6.50 -4.97
N PRO A 181 20.92 5.91 -5.95
CA PRO A 181 20.44 5.77 -7.32
C PRO A 181 19.15 4.95 -7.48
N LEU A 182 18.83 4.05 -6.55
CA LEU A 182 17.58 3.28 -6.58
C LEU A 182 16.35 4.17 -6.49
N GLU A 183 16.47 5.35 -5.87
CA GLU A 183 15.39 6.33 -5.72
C GLU A 183 14.97 7.02 -7.04
N TRP A 184 15.72 6.81 -8.12
CA TRP A 184 15.32 7.29 -9.43
C TRP A 184 14.18 6.47 -10.03
N VAL A 185 14.11 5.18 -9.69
CA VAL A 185 13.18 4.22 -10.28
C VAL A 185 12.19 3.68 -9.27
N PHE A 186 12.67 3.30 -8.08
CA PHE A 186 11.86 2.64 -7.07
C PHE A 186 11.32 3.62 -6.03
N ASN A 187 10.11 3.33 -5.56
CA ASN A 187 9.58 3.96 -4.35
C ASN A 187 10.29 3.35 -3.13
N THR A 188 11.03 4.19 -2.40
CA THR A 188 11.86 3.79 -1.26
C THR A 188 11.22 4.24 0.05
N PRO A 189 11.72 3.79 1.23
CA PRO A 189 11.24 4.30 2.51
C PRO A 189 11.28 5.83 2.62
N SER A 190 12.28 6.50 2.05
CA SER A 190 12.35 7.96 2.01
C SER A 190 11.16 8.58 1.26
N HIS A 191 10.80 8.03 0.11
CA HIS A 191 9.65 8.51 -0.66
C HIS A 191 8.32 8.23 0.05
N HIS A 192 8.22 7.07 0.69
CA HIS A 192 6.99 6.68 1.35
C HIS A 192 6.77 7.42 2.68
N ARG A 193 7.85 7.81 3.39
CA ARG A 193 7.75 8.75 4.51
C ARG A 193 7.17 10.09 4.07
N VAL A 194 7.62 10.64 2.94
CA VAL A 194 7.03 11.86 2.36
C VAL A 194 5.55 11.68 2.09
N HIS A 195 5.15 10.53 1.53
CA HIS A 195 3.76 10.21 1.26
C HIS A 195 2.90 10.22 2.54
N HIS A 196 3.39 9.68 3.64
CA HIS A 196 2.73 9.69 4.95
C HIS A 196 2.89 11.01 5.71
N GLY A 197 3.63 11.98 5.14
CA GLY A 197 3.93 13.24 5.80
C GLY A 197 2.75 14.20 5.87
N SER A 198 2.46 14.73 7.07
CA SER A 198 1.50 15.81 7.30
C SER A 198 2.07 17.21 7.12
N ASN A 199 3.37 17.34 6.80
CA ASN A 199 3.99 18.60 6.45
C ASN A 199 3.33 19.19 5.19
N ALA A 200 3.10 20.51 5.15
CA ALA A 200 2.40 21.17 4.03
C ALA A 200 2.99 20.85 2.64
N GLN A 201 4.33 20.75 2.54
CA GLN A 201 5.02 20.43 1.28
C GLN A 201 4.88 18.96 0.86
N TYR A 202 4.51 18.05 1.77
CA TYR A 202 4.43 16.60 1.53
C TYR A 202 3.00 16.11 1.27
N ILE A 203 2.00 16.97 1.52
CA ILE A 203 0.61 16.61 1.28
C ILE A 203 0.40 16.29 -0.20
N ASP A 204 -0.26 15.16 -0.46
CA ASP A 204 -0.61 14.74 -1.82
C ASP A 204 0.61 14.45 -2.74
N LYS A 205 1.66 13.88 -2.17
CA LYS A 205 2.89 13.49 -2.89
C LYS A 205 3.18 12.00 -2.80
N ASN A 206 3.96 11.50 -3.77
CA ASN A 206 4.57 10.17 -3.81
C ASN A 206 3.59 9.00 -3.65
N TYR A 207 2.63 8.87 -4.57
CA TYR A 207 1.58 7.84 -4.55
C TYR A 207 2.03 6.45 -5.06
N GLY A 208 3.20 6.35 -5.69
CA GLY A 208 3.73 5.08 -6.21
C GLY A 208 3.87 4.01 -5.12
N ASN A 209 3.71 2.73 -5.50
CA ASN A 209 3.97 1.63 -4.58
C ASN A 209 5.36 1.01 -4.81
N LEU A 210 5.60 0.43 -5.99
CA LEU A 210 6.90 -0.12 -6.36
C LEU A 210 7.76 0.93 -7.09
N LEU A 211 7.17 1.63 -8.07
CA LEU A 211 7.87 2.55 -8.96
C LEU A 211 7.51 4.00 -8.66
N ILE A 212 8.51 4.82 -8.35
CA ILE A 212 8.37 6.28 -8.19
C ILE A 212 8.28 7.00 -9.53
N ILE A 213 8.47 6.27 -10.63
CA ILE A 213 8.43 6.81 -12.00
C ILE A 213 7.09 7.46 -12.30
N TRP A 214 5.98 6.88 -11.80
CA TRP A 214 4.65 7.45 -12.00
C TRP A 214 4.51 8.84 -11.38
N ASP A 215 5.02 9.02 -10.16
CA ASP A 215 5.01 10.32 -9.50
C ASP A 215 5.82 11.35 -10.26
N ARG A 216 6.97 10.95 -10.82
CA ARG A 216 7.79 11.83 -11.68
C ARG A 216 7.07 12.18 -12.97
N MET A 217 6.43 11.20 -13.62
CA MET A 217 5.70 11.40 -14.88
C MET A 217 4.46 12.30 -14.71
N PHE A 218 3.75 12.16 -13.59
CA PHE A 218 2.48 12.86 -13.35
C PHE A 218 2.61 14.07 -12.41
N GLY A 219 3.84 14.48 -12.06
CA GLY A 219 4.12 15.71 -11.29
C GLY A 219 3.73 15.63 -9.81
N THR A 220 3.65 14.45 -9.23
CA THR A 220 3.35 14.23 -7.81
C THR A 220 4.58 13.85 -6.98
N PHE A 221 5.77 13.86 -7.58
CA PHE A 221 7.01 13.54 -6.89
C PHE A 221 7.47 14.69 -5.98
N GLU A 222 7.91 14.34 -4.76
CA GLU A 222 8.56 15.23 -3.81
C GLU A 222 9.68 14.50 -3.06
N PRO A 223 10.91 15.02 -3.01
CA PRO A 223 11.98 14.41 -2.23
C PRO A 223 11.82 14.68 -0.73
N GLU A 224 12.33 13.78 0.11
CA GLU A 224 12.44 14.01 1.55
C GLU A 224 13.58 14.99 1.83
N VAL A 225 13.24 16.24 2.20
CA VAL A 225 14.21 17.32 2.45
C VAL A 225 14.18 17.84 3.89
N SER A 226 13.13 17.53 4.64
CA SER A 226 12.97 17.92 6.05
C SER A 226 12.38 16.77 6.86
N GLN A 227 12.50 16.85 8.19
CA GLN A 227 11.92 15.88 9.10
C GLN A 227 10.41 15.74 8.83
N VAL A 228 9.98 14.51 8.63
CA VAL A 228 8.58 14.19 8.36
C VAL A 228 7.81 14.13 9.67
N LYS A 229 6.64 14.78 9.68
CA LYS A 229 5.63 14.62 10.73
C LYS A 229 4.57 13.67 10.20
N PHE A 230 4.19 12.67 10.98
CA PHE A 230 3.18 11.68 10.61
C PHE A 230 1.83 11.99 11.26
N GLY A 231 0.78 11.31 10.82
CA GLY A 231 -0.59 11.50 11.27
C GLY A 231 -1.42 12.39 10.35
N LEU A 232 -2.69 12.52 10.67
CA LEU A 232 -3.63 13.33 9.89
C LEU A 232 -3.39 14.82 10.15
N VAL A 233 -3.53 15.64 9.10
CA VAL A 233 -3.38 17.11 9.20
C VAL A 233 -4.45 17.70 10.12
N ASN A 234 -5.71 17.21 10.03
CA ASN A 234 -6.79 17.55 10.92
C ASN A 234 -7.31 16.28 11.59
N ASN A 235 -7.14 16.19 12.90
CA ASN A 235 -7.64 15.07 13.67
C ASN A 235 -9.11 15.35 14.03
N CYS A 236 -10.07 14.75 13.33
CA CYS A 236 -11.52 14.93 13.55
C CYS A 236 -11.94 14.60 15.00
N LEU A 237 -11.16 13.78 15.72
CA LEU A 237 -11.46 13.44 17.12
C LEU A 237 -11.21 14.61 18.07
N LEU A 238 -10.33 15.55 17.71
CA LEU A 238 -10.15 16.80 18.49
C LEU A 238 -11.33 17.74 18.35
N TYR A 239 -11.97 17.78 17.18
CA TYR A 239 -13.17 18.62 16.96
C TYR A 239 -14.38 18.20 17.79
N THR A 240 -14.49 16.93 18.19
CA THR A 240 -15.58 16.46 19.04
C THR A 240 -15.34 16.74 20.53
N SER A 241 -14.10 16.89 20.97
CA SER A 241 -13.76 17.29 22.34
C SER A 241 -13.91 18.79 22.55
N ASP A 242 -13.47 19.60 21.56
CA ASP A 242 -13.55 21.07 21.65
C ASP A 242 -15.00 21.58 21.53
N ALA A 243 -15.85 20.92 20.74
CA ALA A 243 -17.27 21.22 20.64
C ALA A 243 -18.05 20.88 21.93
N ALA A 244 -17.52 20.01 22.78
CA ALA A 244 -18.12 19.72 24.09
C ALA A 244 -17.73 20.75 25.16
N ASP A 245 -16.56 21.39 25.03
CA ASP A 245 -16.07 22.41 25.96
C ASP A 245 -16.66 23.82 25.69
N GLU A 246 -17.09 24.10 24.46
CA GLU A 246 -17.73 25.38 24.12
C GLU A 246 -19.23 25.46 24.53
N SER A 247 -19.79 24.37 25.07
CA SER A 247 -21.22 24.30 25.49
C SER A 247 -21.44 24.50 27.01
N THR A 248 -20.40 24.89 27.74
CA THR A 248 -20.47 25.29 29.18
C THR A 248 -20.11 26.74 29.36
#